data_531c1154b7f31b0a34b407ac4b83d68d
#
_entry.id   531c1154b7f31b0a34b407ac4b83d68d
#
_cell.length_a   1.000
_cell.length_b   1.000
_cell.length_c   1.000
_cell.angle_alpha   90.00
_cell.angle_beta   90.00
_cell.angle_gamma   90.00
#
_symmetry.space_group_name_H-M   'P 1'
#
loop_
_entity.id
_entity.type
_entity.pdbx_description
1 polymer ?
#
loop_
_entity_poly.entity_id
_entity_poly.type
_entity_poly.pdbx_seq_one_letter_code
_entity_poly.pdbx_strand_id
1 'polypeptide(L)'
;MIETGNHKEAGKYINQVRARAANGYVKAADPNNGMAETTSPYVLEDKVNGKTQSNAAANYRIGLYPDSQFASKASATQALRWERKIEMALEGHRWYDLARWGIIADELNSYASYEKKFLLKYANSVYNAKWCVLPIPLNEIQKMDGLLVQNENWK
;
A
#
# COMPACT_ATOMS: atom_id res chain seq x y z
N MET A 1 -3.26 -5.37 -16.18
CA MET A 1 -3.33 -6.84 -15.97
C MET A 1 -4.55 -7.24 -15.13
N ILE A 2 -4.71 -6.79 -13.89
CA ILE A 2 -5.88 -7.18 -13.09
C ILE A 2 -7.19 -6.71 -13.73
N GLU A 3 -7.24 -5.47 -14.21
CA GLU A 3 -8.40 -4.90 -14.89
C GLU A 3 -8.74 -5.60 -16.22
N THR A 4 -7.74 -6.16 -16.88
CA THR A 4 -7.89 -6.86 -18.16
C THR A 4 -8.07 -8.38 -18.04
N GLY A 5 -8.27 -8.90 -16.82
CA GLY A 5 -8.49 -10.32 -16.56
C GLY A 5 -7.23 -11.17 -16.38
N ASN A 6 -6.03 -10.61 -16.58
CA ASN A 6 -4.77 -11.35 -16.43
C ASN A 6 -4.30 -11.42 -14.95
N HIS A 7 -5.17 -11.92 -14.08
CA HIS A 7 -4.94 -11.94 -12.64
C HIS A 7 -3.73 -12.78 -12.24
N LYS A 8 -3.57 -13.98 -12.85
CA LYS A 8 -2.44 -14.87 -12.56
C LYS A 8 -1.10 -14.24 -12.95
N GLU A 9 -1.05 -13.55 -14.08
CA GLU A 9 0.16 -12.87 -14.53
C GLU A 9 0.50 -11.70 -13.60
N ALA A 10 -0.49 -10.93 -13.17
CA ALA A 10 -0.30 -9.90 -12.15
C ALA A 10 0.25 -10.49 -10.83
N GLY A 11 -0.23 -11.69 -10.46
CA GLY A 11 0.25 -12.42 -9.29
C GLY A 11 1.73 -12.77 -9.34
N LYS A 12 2.25 -13.11 -10.51
CA LYS A 12 3.69 -13.38 -10.69
C LYS A 12 4.53 -12.14 -10.33
N TYR A 13 4.14 -10.96 -10.82
CA TYR A 13 4.88 -9.73 -10.52
C TYR A 13 4.77 -9.34 -9.03
N ILE A 14 3.61 -9.47 -8.42
CA ILE A 14 3.43 -9.25 -6.99
C ILE A 14 4.33 -10.22 -6.20
N ASN A 15 4.34 -11.48 -6.56
CA ASN A 15 5.17 -12.47 -5.89
C ASN A 15 6.67 -12.30 -6.13
N GLN A 16 7.09 -11.67 -7.23
CA GLN A 16 8.51 -11.27 -7.41
C GLN A 16 8.95 -10.25 -6.36
N VAL A 17 8.11 -9.23 -6.09
CA VAL A 17 8.39 -8.25 -5.02
C VAL A 17 8.47 -8.93 -3.66
N ARG A 18 7.53 -9.81 -3.37
CA ARG A 18 7.50 -10.56 -2.10
C ARG A 18 8.68 -11.53 -1.98
N ALA A 19 9.05 -12.21 -3.05
CA ALA A 19 10.22 -13.10 -3.06
C ALA A 19 11.51 -12.32 -2.78
N ARG A 20 11.66 -11.13 -3.37
CA ARG A 20 12.78 -10.25 -3.08
C ARG A 20 12.83 -9.90 -1.60
N ALA A 21 11.71 -9.46 -1.04
CA ALA A 21 11.62 -9.12 0.38
C ALA A 21 11.90 -10.33 1.29
N ALA A 22 11.42 -11.51 0.94
CA ALA A 22 11.65 -12.73 1.70
C ALA A 22 13.11 -13.20 1.62
N ASN A 23 13.74 -13.07 0.45
CA ASN A 23 15.13 -13.54 0.22
C ASN A 23 16.19 -12.50 0.60
N GLY A 24 15.85 -11.21 0.50
CA GLY A 24 16.79 -10.14 0.83
C GLY A 24 17.31 -10.19 2.26
N TYR A 25 16.69 -11.02 3.06
CA TYR A 25 16.81 -10.94 4.48
C TYR A 25 17.64 -12.00 5.14
N VAL A 26 18.11 -12.97 4.43
CA VAL A 26 18.67 -14.13 5.09
C VAL A 26 20.11 -14.36 4.79
N LYS A 27 20.60 -13.68 3.83
CA LYS A 27 22.03 -13.71 3.58
C LYS A 27 22.70 -12.74 4.52
N ALA A 28 23.37 -13.27 5.51
CA ALA A 28 24.22 -12.45 6.33
C ALA A 28 25.20 -11.69 5.45
N ALA A 29 25.45 -10.45 5.77
CA ALA A 29 26.52 -9.72 5.14
C ALA A 29 27.78 -10.55 5.20
N ASP A 30 28.42 -10.77 4.09
CA ASP A 30 29.76 -11.29 4.08
C ASP A 30 30.66 -10.22 4.68
N PRO A 31 31.25 -10.44 5.84
CA PRO A 31 32.10 -9.44 6.48
C PRO A 31 33.34 -9.12 5.67
N ASN A 32 33.71 -9.97 4.72
CA ASN A 32 34.86 -9.78 3.85
C ASN A 32 34.51 -9.07 2.55
N ASN A 33 33.28 -9.16 2.13
CA ASN A 33 32.79 -8.59 0.87
C ASN A 33 31.93 -7.32 1.07
N GLY A 34 31.63 -7.00 2.28
CA GLY A 34 31.00 -5.74 2.70
C GLY A 34 29.61 -5.42 2.21
N MET A 35 29.17 -5.95 1.07
CA MET A 35 27.95 -5.47 0.44
C MET A 35 27.14 -6.51 -0.28
N ALA A 36 27.81 -7.46 -0.86
CA ALA A 36 27.11 -8.41 -1.68
C ALA A 36 26.20 -9.26 -0.83
N GLU A 37 25.02 -9.41 -1.25
CA GLU A 37 24.07 -10.36 -0.66
C GLU A 37 23.68 -10.07 0.77
N THR A 38 23.94 -8.86 1.22
CA THR A 38 23.63 -8.51 2.58
C THR A 38 22.20 -8.47 2.82
N THR A 39 21.99 -9.02 3.86
CA THR A 39 20.73 -8.99 4.48
C THR A 39 20.78 -8.06 5.63
N SER A 40 19.70 -7.46 5.88
CA SER A 40 19.54 -6.73 7.10
C SER A 40 19.83 -7.71 8.26
N PRO A 41 20.71 -7.36 9.20
CA PRO A 41 20.93 -8.19 10.38
C PRO A 41 19.69 -8.30 11.26
N TYR A 42 18.63 -7.60 10.88
CA TYR A 42 17.37 -7.55 11.59
C TYR A 42 16.31 -8.51 11.07
N VAL A 43 16.62 -9.26 10.03
CA VAL A 43 15.66 -10.16 9.50
C VAL A 43 15.84 -11.57 9.96
N LEU A 44 14.77 -12.15 10.15
CA LEU A 44 14.59 -13.16 11.13
C LEU A 44 14.24 -14.50 10.57
N GLU A 45 13.70 -14.53 9.40
CA GLU A 45 13.12 -15.74 8.87
C GLU A 45 13.23 -15.75 7.36
N ASP A 46 13.97 -16.69 6.83
CA ASP A 46 13.96 -17.03 5.42
C ASP A 46 12.86 -18.05 5.17
N LYS A 47 11.70 -17.55 4.84
CA LYS A 47 10.57 -18.43 4.55
C LYS A 47 10.67 -19.13 3.20
N VAL A 48 11.50 -18.64 2.31
CA VAL A 48 11.72 -19.27 1.01
C VAL A 48 12.67 -20.44 1.14
N ASN A 49 13.71 -20.31 2.00
CA ASN A 49 14.69 -21.36 2.23
C ASN A 49 14.53 -22.08 3.58
N GLY A 50 13.50 -21.77 4.34
CA GLY A 50 13.19 -22.41 5.61
C GLY A 50 14.20 -22.17 6.72
N LYS A 51 14.98 -21.08 6.64
CA LYS A 51 15.97 -20.75 7.66
C LYS A 51 15.43 -19.68 8.59
N THR A 52 15.54 -19.92 9.86
CA THR A 52 15.18 -18.98 10.91
C THR A 52 16.44 -18.55 11.64
N GLN A 53 16.60 -17.25 11.83
CA GLN A 53 17.71 -16.73 12.62
C GLN A 53 17.33 -16.68 14.10
N SER A 54 18.28 -17.00 14.96
CA SER A 54 18.04 -17.06 16.40
C SER A 54 17.89 -15.68 17.06
N ASN A 55 18.32 -14.61 16.40
CA ASN A 55 18.30 -13.24 16.95
C ASN A 55 17.20 -12.40 16.31
N ALA A 56 16.01 -12.84 16.49
CA ALA A 56 14.85 -12.20 15.92
C ALA A 56 14.58 -10.80 16.49
N ALA A 57 14.84 -9.74 15.71
CA ALA A 57 14.48 -8.37 16.08
C ALA A 57 12.99 -8.08 15.93
N ALA A 58 12.29 -8.78 15.06
CA ALA A 58 10.86 -8.64 14.85
C ALA A 58 10.23 -9.92 14.29
N ASN A 59 8.95 -10.12 14.48
CA ASN A 59 8.24 -11.27 13.96
C ASN A 59 7.68 -10.97 12.56
N TYR A 60 8.55 -10.94 11.57
CA TYR A 60 8.14 -10.75 10.19
C TYR A 60 7.50 -12.01 9.60
N ARG A 61 6.42 -11.80 8.87
CA ARG A 61 5.74 -12.87 8.14
C ARG A 61 5.76 -12.53 6.66
N ILE A 62 6.87 -12.76 6.02
CA ILE A 62 7.03 -12.55 4.58
C ILE A 62 6.88 -13.89 3.88
N GLY A 63 6.03 -13.94 2.86
CA GLY A 63 5.80 -15.15 2.07
C GLY A 63 5.07 -14.83 0.78
N LEU A 64 5.11 -15.75 -0.17
CA LEU A 64 4.42 -15.60 -1.44
C LEU A 64 2.91 -15.78 -1.23
N TYR A 65 2.11 -15.07 -2.01
CA TYR A 65 0.70 -15.37 -2.12
C TYR A 65 0.48 -16.68 -2.86
N PRO A 66 -0.45 -17.53 -2.42
CA PRO A 66 -0.83 -18.72 -3.16
C PRO A 66 -1.57 -18.35 -4.45
N ASP A 67 -1.57 -19.23 -5.44
CA ASP A 67 -2.26 -19.00 -6.72
C ASP A 67 -3.75 -18.72 -6.55
N SER A 68 -4.38 -19.28 -5.53
CA SER A 68 -5.78 -19.02 -5.19
C SER A 68 -6.07 -17.55 -4.90
N GLN A 69 -5.09 -16.79 -4.44
CA GLN A 69 -5.23 -15.34 -4.22
C GLN A 69 -5.47 -14.58 -5.53
N PHE A 70 -5.06 -15.14 -6.65
CA PHE A 70 -5.22 -14.54 -7.98
C PHE A 70 -6.30 -15.22 -8.82
N ALA A 71 -7.19 -15.97 -8.20
CA ALA A 71 -8.29 -16.67 -8.87
C ALA A 71 -9.39 -15.70 -9.34
N SER A 72 -9.56 -14.54 -8.69
CA SER A 72 -10.57 -13.55 -9.04
C SER A 72 -9.98 -12.14 -9.11
N LYS A 73 -10.68 -11.24 -9.83
CA LYS A 73 -10.34 -9.81 -9.86
C LYS A 73 -10.32 -9.21 -8.45
N ALA A 74 -11.32 -9.53 -7.64
CA ALA A 74 -11.45 -8.97 -6.30
C ALA A 74 -10.26 -9.34 -5.39
N SER A 75 -9.93 -10.62 -5.30
CA SER A 75 -8.82 -11.10 -4.49
C SER A 75 -7.46 -10.63 -5.00
N ALA A 76 -7.26 -10.60 -6.32
CA ALA A 76 -6.05 -10.06 -6.93
C ALA A 76 -5.88 -8.56 -6.67
N THR A 77 -6.97 -7.79 -6.76
CA THR A 77 -6.97 -6.35 -6.45
C THR A 77 -6.61 -6.11 -4.98
N GLN A 78 -7.15 -6.91 -4.09
CA GLN A 78 -6.84 -6.82 -2.65
C GLN A 78 -5.35 -7.06 -2.39
N ALA A 79 -4.78 -8.11 -2.99
CA ALA A 79 -3.35 -8.40 -2.89
C ALA A 79 -2.49 -7.23 -3.40
N LEU A 80 -2.83 -6.68 -4.59
CA LEU A 80 -2.14 -5.52 -5.14
C LEU A 80 -2.21 -4.30 -4.23
N ARG A 81 -3.39 -4.00 -3.66
CA ARG A 81 -3.59 -2.86 -2.75
C ARG A 81 -2.75 -3.00 -1.49
N TRP A 82 -2.63 -4.21 -0.96
CA TRP A 82 -1.78 -4.50 0.19
C TRP A 82 -0.30 -4.34 -0.13
N GLU A 83 0.18 -4.92 -1.23
CA GLU A 83 1.58 -4.77 -1.64
C GLU A 83 1.96 -3.32 -1.88
N ARG A 84 1.11 -2.55 -2.58
CA ARG A 84 1.38 -1.11 -2.75
C ARG A 84 1.41 -0.36 -1.42
N LYS A 85 0.55 -0.71 -0.48
CA LYS A 85 0.53 -0.08 0.85
C LYS A 85 1.83 -0.34 1.61
N ILE A 86 2.36 -1.56 1.53
CA ILE A 86 3.56 -1.97 2.25
C ILE A 86 4.81 -1.45 1.55
N GLU A 87 4.93 -1.68 0.25
CA GLU A 87 6.13 -1.35 -0.51
C GLU A 87 6.38 0.16 -0.61
N MET A 88 5.29 0.93 -0.75
CA MET A 88 5.37 2.39 -0.90
C MET A 88 5.03 3.15 0.39
N ALA A 89 5.23 2.50 1.53
CA ALA A 89 5.00 3.14 2.83
C ALA A 89 5.95 4.34 3.01
N LEU A 90 5.41 5.44 3.50
CA LEU A 90 6.12 6.71 3.74
C LEU A 90 6.60 7.45 2.48
N GLU A 91 6.27 6.98 1.27
CA GLU A 91 6.62 7.64 0.02
C GLU A 91 5.55 8.65 -0.49
N GLY A 92 4.50 8.89 0.27
CA GLY A 92 3.45 9.85 -0.06
C GLY A 92 2.43 9.37 -1.10
N HIS A 93 2.53 8.13 -1.57
CA HIS A 93 1.66 7.60 -2.64
C HIS A 93 0.26 7.18 -2.17
N ARG A 94 0.08 6.91 -0.88
CA ARG A 94 -1.14 6.29 -0.36
C ARG A 94 -2.42 7.09 -0.65
N TRP A 95 -2.38 8.41 -0.49
CA TRP A 95 -3.52 9.27 -0.76
C TRP A 95 -4.00 9.15 -2.22
N TYR A 96 -3.08 9.25 -3.15
CA TYR A 96 -3.37 9.17 -4.58
C TYR A 96 -3.88 7.79 -4.99
N ASP A 97 -3.37 6.72 -4.41
CA ASP A 97 -3.86 5.37 -4.63
C ASP A 97 -5.31 5.22 -4.15
N LEU A 98 -5.62 5.66 -2.93
CA LEU A 98 -6.96 5.60 -2.37
C LEU A 98 -7.97 6.44 -3.17
N ALA A 99 -7.57 7.65 -3.59
CA ALA A 99 -8.38 8.53 -4.41
C ALA A 99 -8.67 7.90 -5.78
N ARG A 100 -7.63 7.41 -6.47
CA ARG A 100 -7.74 6.76 -7.78
C ARG A 100 -8.60 5.50 -7.73
N TRP A 101 -8.56 4.76 -6.64
CA TRP A 101 -9.39 3.56 -6.45
C TRP A 101 -10.81 3.87 -5.96
N GLY A 102 -11.12 5.11 -5.65
CA GLY A 102 -12.43 5.54 -5.17
C GLY A 102 -12.79 5.05 -3.77
N ILE A 103 -11.81 4.67 -2.95
CA ILE A 103 -12.02 4.08 -1.61
C ILE A 103 -11.48 4.96 -0.47
N ILE A 104 -11.12 6.20 -0.76
CA ILE A 104 -10.48 7.08 0.22
C ILE A 104 -11.35 7.32 1.45
N ALA A 105 -12.64 7.58 1.25
CA ALA A 105 -13.56 7.86 2.36
C ALA A 105 -13.71 6.63 3.27
N ASP A 106 -13.90 5.45 2.69
CA ASP A 106 -14.08 4.20 3.44
C ASP A 106 -12.83 3.85 4.25
N GLU A 107 -11.66 3.93 3.63
CA GLU A 107 -10.39 3.64 4.29
C GLU A 107 -10.09 4.64 5.42
N LEU A 108 -10.29 5.93 5.20
CA LEU A 108 -10.05 6.96 6.22
C LEU A 108 -11.06 6.90 7.36
N ASN A 109 -12.34 6.64 7.07
CA ASN A 109 -13.35 6.47 8.09
C ASN A 109 -13.12 5.20 8.91
N SER A 110 -12.69 4.12 8.28
CA SER A 110 -12.30 2.90 8.98
C SER A 110 -11.11 3.15 9.92
N TYR A 111 -10.08 3.84 9.42
CA TYR A 111 -8.94 4.24 10.22
C TYR A 111 -9.34 5.14 11.40
N ALA A 112 -10.12 6.20 11.15
CA ALA A 112 -10.59 7.10 12.20
C ALA A 112 -11.45 6.36 13.25
N SER A 113 -12.25 5.40 12.84
CA SER A 113 -13.07 4.57 13.73
C SER A 113 -12.23 3.67 14.64
N TYR A 114 -11.07 3.24 14.19
CA TYR A 114 -10.12 2.53 15.00
C TYR A 114 -9.37 3.47 15.95
N GLU A 115 -8.82 4.57 15.43
CA GLU A 115 -7.97 5.51 16.15
C GLU A 115 -8.70 6.30 17.25
N LYS A 116 -10.00 6.57 17.06
CA LYS A 116 -10.81 7.27 18.08
C LYS A 116 -10.85 6.55 19.44
N LYS A 117 -10.53 5.26 19.46
CA LYS A 117 -10.42 4.49 20.71
C LYS A 117 -9.22 4.94 21.56
N PHE A 118 -8.23 5.52 20.93
CA PHE A 118 -6.96 5.90 21.55
C PHE A 118 -6.73 7.42 21.53
N LEU A 119 -7.24 8.11 20.50
CA LEU A 119 -6.96 9.52 20.23
C LEU A 119 -8.27 10.30 20.02
N LEU A 120 -8.61 11.14 20.99
CA LEU A 120 -9.83 11.97 20.95
C LEU A 120 -9.96 12.86 19.71
N LYS A 121 -8.85 13.26 19.10
CA LYS A 121 -8.85 14.08 17.88
C LYS A 121 -9.60 13.43 16.69
N TYR A 122 -9.78 12.11 16.72
CA TYR A 122 -10.54 11.38 15.70
C TYR A 122 -12.01 11.16 16.06
N ALA A 123 -12.46 11.58 17.25
CA ALA A 123 -13.82 11.29 17.73
C ALA A 123 -14.91 11.75 16.76
N ASN A 124 -14.73 12.92 16.15
CA ASN A 124 -15.68 13.53 15.22
C ASN A 124 -15.16 13.57 13.77
N SER A 125 -14.12 12.81 13.44
CA SER A 125 -13.57 12.80 12.10
C SER A 125 -14.47 12.00 11.18
N VAL A 126 -14.98 12.65 10.14
CA VAL A 126 -15.75 12.05 9.05
C VAL A 126 -15.16 12.48 7.73
N TYR A 127 -14.76 11.52 6.92
CA TYR A 127 -14.17 11.76 5.62
C TYR A 127 -15.19 11.53 4.51
N ASN A 128 -15.22 12.46 3.54
CA ASN A 128 -16.16 12.43 2.43
C ASN A 128 -15.44 12.11 1.12
N ALA A 129 -16.07 11.34 0.25
CA ALA A 129 -15.54 10.97 -1.06
C ALA A 129 -15.22 12.18 -1.96
N LYS A 130 -15.88 13.33 -1.74
CA LYS A 130 -15.59 14.57 -2.48
C LYS A 130 -14.13 15.01 -2.39
N TRP A 131 -13.41 14.59 -1.35
CA TRP A 131 -12.02 14.96 -1.12
C TRP A 131 -11.03 14.21 -2.03
N CYS A 132 -11.51 13.27 -2.86
CA CYS A 132 -10.69 12.70 -3.93
C CYS A 132 -10.19 13.74 -4.93
N VAL A 133 -10.95 14.83 -5.08
CA VAL A 133 -10.65 15.94 -5.98
C VAL A 133 -10.66 17.22 -5.16
N LEU A 134 -9.62 18.02 -5.27
CA LEU A 134 -9.57 19.32 -4.59
C LEU A 134 -10.52 20.33 -5.26
N PRO A 135 -11.14 21.25 -4.49
CA PRO A 135 -11.93 22.31 -5.07
C PRO A 135 -11.03 23.26 -5.87
N ILE A 136 -11.59 23.80 -6.93
CA ILE A 136 -10.95 24.92 -7.65
C ILE A 136 -11.09 26.17 -6.77
N PRO A 137 -9.99 26.91 -6.53
CA PRO A 137 -10.04 28.12 -5.73
C PRO A 137 -11.09 29.12 -6.25
N LEU A 138 -11.89 29.67 -5.35
CA LEU A 138 -12.99 30.56 -5.73
C LEU A 138 -12.51 31.79 -6.51
N ASN A 139 -11.35 32.34 -6.14
CA ASN A 139 -10.75 33.47 -6.85
C ASN A 139 -10.43 33.16 -8.31
N GLU A 140 -10.04 31.93 -8.64
CA GLU A 140 -9.78 31.55 -10.02
C GLU A 140 -11.10 31.40 -10.82
N ILE A 141 -12.13 30.88 -10.20
CA ILE A 141 -13.47 30.81 -10.82
C ILE A 141 -13.98 32.25 -11.13
N GLN A 142 -13.80 33.18 -10.18
CA GLN A 142 -14.24 34.56 -10.35
C GLN A 142 -13.47 35.29 -11.45
N LYS A 143 -12.14 35.08 -11.55
CA LYS A 143 -11.32 35.69 -12.60
C LYS A 143 -11.67 35.22 -14.01
N MET A 144 -12.18 34.00 -14.11
CA MET A 144 -12.53 33.39 -15.41
C MET A 144 -13.94 33.69 -15.90
N ASP A 145 -14.69 34.54 -15.21
CA ASP A 145 -15.99 35.11 -15.61
C ASP A 145 -16.97 34.05 -16.16
N GLY A 146 -17.15 32.96 -15.44
CA GLY A 146 -18.06 31.87 -15.79
C GLY A 146 -17.52 30.82 -16.75
N LEU A 147 -16.32 30.96 -17.28
CA LEU A 147 -15.68 29.94 -18.11
C LEU A 147 -15.19 28.75 -17.30
N LEU A 148 -14.83 28.98 -16.04
CA LEU A 148 -14.38 27.94 -15.12
C LEU A 148 -15.48 27.60 -14.12
N VAL A 149 -15.88 26.33 -14.10
CA VAL A 149 -16.94 25.84 -13.25
C VAL A 149 -16.35 24.91 -12.19
N GLN A 150 -16.83 25.01 -10.95
CA GLN A 150 -16.40 24.16 -9.85
C GLN A 150 -16.61 22.67 -10.14
N ASN A 151 -15.72 21.83 -9.64
CA ASN A 151 -15.86 20.37 -9.68
C ASN A 151 -17.21 19.94 -9.12
N GLU A 152 -17.86 18.94 -9.75
CA GLU A 152 -19.19 18.45 -9.34
C GLU A 152 -19.28 18.11 -7.85
N ASN A 153 -18.25 17.51 -7.31
CA ASN A 153 -18.19 17.12 -5.89
C ASN A 153 -18.16 18.32 -4.92
N TRP A 154 -17.95 19.53 -5.43
CA TRP A 154 -17.80 20.76 -4.63
C TRP A 154 -18.80 21.86 -5.00
N LYS A 155 -19.78 21.54 -5.85
CA LYS A 155 -20.92 22.40 -6.14
C LYS A 155 -21.90 22.48 -4.99
#